data_76c155f1f93cce1d788a51259f8ca9c0
#
_entry.id   76c155f1f93cce1d788a51259f8ca9c0
#
_cell.length_a   1.000
_cell.length_b   1.000
_cell.length_c   1.000
_cell.angle_alpha   90.00
_cell.angle_beta   90.00
_cell.angle_gamma   90.00
#
_symmetry.space_group_name_H-M   'P 1'
#
loop_
_entity.id
_entity.type
_entity.pdbx_description
1 polymer ?
#
loop_
_entity_poly.entity_id
_entity_poly.type
_entity_poly.pdbx_seq_one_letter_code
_entity_poly.pdbx_strand_id
1 'polypeptide(L)'
;MRIGFLALTLAVMLWFNFGQQSSAGAMIQRSADLLDDRPARSILIVGTSRTFQNDMPAMLRAIADSAGNPNKFQIESSTYGGATFKTHWSKKRTRQLLATGWDDVILQPESGAQTWQQGNDDFLSFGPKLAAAAQLSSGRPRLVVGWPYDSKAYEEEDYAAAGFGRSEHLQLIKEMHAKLASDANLDRINVAGAWERARLSNPSIQLTSDGNHPTVAGSYLYALAVYAQLSNGPVAQVTYVPDGLSDNDAKALREAVDAVPRLL
;
A
#
# COMPACT_ATOMS: atom_id res chain seq x y z
N MET A 1 44.82 -3.90 -7.37
CA MET A 1 43.74 -3.21 -6.70
C MET A 1 42.71 -2.75 -7.74
N ARG A 2 41.86 -3.67 -8.23
CA ARG A 2 40.75 -3.43 -9.18
C ARG A 2 39.79 -4.62 -9.18
N ILE A 3 39.00 -4.84 -8.10
CA ILE A 3 37.95 -5.86 -8.04
C ILE A 3 36.76 -5.32 -7.18
N GLY A 4 36.46 -4.04 -7.25
CA GLY A 4 35.40 -3.46 -6.43
C GLY A 4 34.20 -2.89 -7.20
N PHE A 5 34.23 -2.84 -8.53
CA PHE A 5 33.21 -2.08 -9.30
C PHE A 5 32.19 -2.93 -10.05
N LEU A 6 32.35 -4.26 -10.13
CA LEU A 6 31.41 -5.12 -10.89
C LEU A 6 30.24 -5.67 -10.05
N ALA A 7 30.34 -5.69 -8.73
CA ALA A 7 29.29 -6.25 -7.88
C ALA A 7 28.12 -5.27 -7.67
N LEU A 8 28.40 -3.96 -7.66
CA LEU A 8 27.36 -2.94 -7.44
C LEU A 8 26.44 -2.73 -8.65
N THR A 9 26.96 -2.96 -9.86
CA THR A 9 26.17 -2.79 -11.10
C THR A 9 25.20 -3.94 -11.35
N LEU A 10 25.48 -5.16 -10.87
CA LEU A 10 24.55 -6.28 -11.00
C LEU A 10 23.38 -6.20 -10.01
N ALA A 11 23.61 -5.71 -8.81
CA ALA A 11 22.54 -5.53 -7.81
C ALA A 11 21.52 -4.46 -8.24
N VAL A 12 21.99 -3.37 -8.86
CA VAL A 12 21.10 -2.31 -9.36
C VAL A 12 20.30 -2.78 -10.59
N MET A 13 20.85 -3.64 -11.45
CA MET A 13 20.09 -4.19 -12.59
C MET A 13 19.04 -5.24 -12.19
N LEU A 14 19.22 -5.96 -11.11
CA LEU A 14 18.20 -6.90 -10.59
C LEU A 14 16.99 -6.16 -9.96
N TRP A 15 17.19 -4.95 -9.46
CA TRP A 15 16.09 -4.13 -8.90
C TRP A 15 15.19 -3.49 -9.96
N PHE A 16 15.67 -3.28 -11.18
CA PHE A 16 14.87 -2.67 -12.26
C PHE A 16 13.96 -3.66 -13.00
N ASN A 17 14.11 -4.99 -12.80
CA ASN A 17 13.33 -5.99 -13.54
C ASN A 17 12.07 -6.52 -12.81
N PHE A 18 11.82 -6.13 -11.55
CA PHE A 18 10.64 -6.58 -10.82
C PHE A 18 9.37 -5.72 -11.02
N GLY A 19 9.43 -4.66 -11.79
CA GLY A 19 8.31 -3.74 -12.02
C GLY A 19 7.62 -3.86 -13.39
N GLN A 20 8.05 -4.78 -14.25
CA GLN A 20 7.37 -5.03 -15.53
C GLN A 20 6.65 -6.38 -15.46
N GLN A 21 5.32 -6.34 -15.37
CA GLN A 21 4.49 -7.49 -15.76
C GLN A 21 4.98 -7.97 -17.13
N SER A 22 5.21 -9.26 -17.29
CA SER A 22 5.57 -9.82 -18.60
C SER A 22 4.49 -9.39 -19.60
N SER A 23 4.90 -9.03 -20.82
CA SER A 23 3.96 -8.61 -21.88
C SER A 23 2.83 -9.62 -22.11
N ALA A 24 3.10 -10.90 -21.88
CA ALA A 24 2.12 -11.97 -21.93
C ALA A 24 1.08 -11.89 -20.79
N GLY A 25 1.49 -11.64 -19.55
CA GLY A 25 0.57 -11.48 -18.42
C GLY A 25 -0.34 -10.26 -18.59
N ALA A 26 0.21 -9.14 -19.09
CA ALA A 26 -0.58 -7.95 -19.38
C ALA A 26 -1.59 -8.17 -20.56
N MET A 27 -1.23 -8.98 -21.55
CA MET A 27 -2.15 -9.34 -22.64
C MET A 27 -3.28 -10.26 -22.16
N ILE A 28 -2.97 -11.28 -21.35
CA ILE A 28 -3.97 -12.18 -20.78
C ILE A 28 -4.95 -11.40 -19.92
N GLN A 29 -4.46 -10.48 -19.07
CA GLN A 29 -5.30 -9.66 -18.22
C GLN A 29 -6.23 -8.75 -19.05
N ARG A 30 -5.72 -8.09 -20.10
CA ARG A 30 -6.53 -7.27 -21.00
C ARG A 30 -7.62 -8.08 -21.72
N SER A 31 -7.32 -9.30 -22.11
CA SER A 31 -8.30 -10.20 -22.75
C SER A 31 -9.38 -10.61 -21.75
N ALA A 32 -9.04 -10.93 -20.51
CA ALA A 32 -10.00 -11.25 -19.47
C ALA A 32 -10.88 -10.02 -19.13
N ASP A 33 -10.28 -8.82 -19.05
CA ASP A 33 -11.00 -7.58 -18.79
C ASP A 33 -12.02 -7.22 -19.89
N LEU A 34 -11.76 -7.63 -21.16
CA LEU A 34 -12.69 -7.42 -22.27
C LEU A 34 -13.91 -8.37 -22.24
N LEU A 35 -13.78 -9.53 -21.62
CA LEU A 35 -14.84 -10.52 -21.48
C LEU A 35 -15.65 -10.38 -20.19
N ASP A 36 -15.25 -9.48 -19.30
CA ASP A 36 -15.89 -9.24 -18.03
C ASP A 36 -16.89 -8.08 -18.15
N ASP A 37 -18.19 -8.40 -18.17
CA ASP A 37 -19.28 -7.43 -18.33
C ASP A 37 -19.62 -6.64 -17.05
N ARG A 38 -18.96 -6.91 -15.92
CA ARG A 38 -19.20 -6.14 -14.68
C ARG A 38 -18.81 -4.67 -14.89
N PRO A 39 -19.54 -3.73 -14.27
CA PRO A 39 -19.16 -2.31 -14.28
C PRO A 39 -17.72 -2.13 -13.78
N ALA A 40 -16.95 -1.29 -14.44
CA ALA A 40 -15.61 -0.96 -13.98
C ALA A 40 -15.69 0.00 -12.79
N ARG A 41 -14.81 -0.22 -11.78
CA ARG A 41 -14.50 0.73 -10.73
C ARG A 41 -13.02 1.09 -10.86
N SER A 42 -12.76 2.33 -11.22
CA SER A 42 -11.42 2.84 -11.48
C SER A 42 -10.72 3.27 -10.20
N ILE A 43 -9.50 2.79 -9.98
CA ILE A 43 -8.74 3.02 -8.75
C ILE A 43 -7.34 3.48 -9.11
N LEU A 44 -6.95 4.65 -8.60
CA LEU A 44 -5.56 5.11 -8.64
C LEU A 44 -4.89 4.84 -7.30
N ILE A 45 -3.71 4.23 -7.31
CA ILE A 45 -2.87 4.10 -6.12
C ILE A 45 -1.63 4.96 -6.27
N VAL A 46 -1.48 5.95 -5.40
CA VAL A 46 -0.27 6.77 -5.26
C VAL A 46 0.47 6.27 -4.04
N GLY A 47 1.66 5.68 -4.24
CA GLY A 47 2.33 4.98 -3.14
C GLY A 47 3.82 4.73 -3.35
N THR A 48 4.40 3.93 -2.47
CA THR A 48 5.83 3.64 -2.40
C THR A 48 6.12 2.16 -2.68
N SER A 49 7.32 1.69 -2.33
CA SER A 49 7.70 0.28 -2.40
C SER A 49 6.73 -0.63 -1.65
N ARG A 50 6.14 -0.18 -0.56
CA ARG A 50 5.12 -0.95 0.17
C ARG A 50 3.91 -1.31 -0.68
N THR A 51 3.60 -0.51 -1.69
CA THR A 51 2.50 -0.75 -2.64
C THR A 51 2.91 -1.66 -3.80
N PHE A 52 4.07 -1.42 -4.41
CA PHE A 52 4.46 -2.25 -5.56
C PHE A 52 5.10 -3.59 -5.18
N GLN A 53 5.55 -3.75 -3.92
CA GLN A 53 6.11 -5.01 -3.45
C GLN A 53 5.08 -6.14 -3.60
N ASN A 54 5.52 -7.29 -4.12
CA ASN A 54 4.69 -8.48 -4.39
C ASN A 54 3.45 -8.19 -5.26
N ASP A 55 3.46 -7.13 -6.05
CA ASP A 55 2.33 -6.70 -6.90
C ASP A 55 1.00 -6.60 -6.12
N MET A 56 1.01 -5.85 -5.00
CA MET A 56 -0.20 -5.67 -4.18
C MET A 56 -1.42 -5.19 -4.99
N PRO A 57 -1.30 -4.33 -6.02
CA PRO A 57 -2.43 -3.96 -6.86
C PRO A 57 -3.07 -5.15 -7.61
N ALA A 58 -2.27 -6.11 -8.09
CA ALA A 58 -2.80 -7.35 -8.69
C ALA A 58 -3.48 -8.24 -7.66
N MET A 59 -2.92 -8.35 -6.43
CA MET A 59 -3.58 -9.05 -5.33
C MET A 59 -4.93 -8.41 -4.99
N LEU A 60 -5.02 -7.09 -4.94
CA LEU A 60 -6.28 -6.37 -4.68
C LEU A 60 -7.35 -6.70 -5.71
N ARG A 61 -6.98 -6.77 -7.00
CA ARG A 61 -7.90 -7.18 -8.07
C ARG A 61 -8.36 -8.62 -7.89
N ALA A 62 -7.43 -9.56 -7.68
CA ALA A 62 -7.74 -10.98 -7.47
C ALA A 62 -8.64 -11.20 -6.22
N ILE A 63 -8.42 -10.45 -5.14
CA ILE A 63 -9.27 -10.43 -3.95
C ILE A 63 -10.69 -10.00 -4.33
N ALA A 64 -10.85 -8.89 -5.04
CA ALA A 64 -12.17 -8.39 -5.44
C ALA A 64 -12.91 -9.39 -6.34
N ASP A 65 -12.21 -10.00 -7.30
CA ASP A 65 -12.78 -11.00 -8.20
C ASP A 65 -13.20 -12.26 -7.43
N SER A 66 -12.36 -12.78 -6.55
CA SER A 66 -12.65 -13.98 -5.77
C SER A 66 -13.76 -13.79 -4.73
N ALA A 67 -13.99 -12.57 -4.30
CA ALA A 67 -15.07 -12.20 -3.38
C ALA A 67 -16.41 -11.98 -4.11
N GLY A 68 -16.48 -12.14 -5.44
CA GLY A 68 -17.69 -11.87 -6.22
C GLY A 68 -18.07 -10.38 -6.20
N ASN A 69 -17.11 -9.47 -6.18
CA ASN A 69 -17.39 -8.03 -6.19
C ASN A 69 -18.23 -7.66 -7.43
N PRO A 70 -19.30 -6.86 -7.29
CA PRO A 70 -20.17 -6.50 -8.43
C PRO A 70 -19.46 -5.60 -9.46
N ASN A 71 -18.34 -4.99 -9.09
CA ASN A 71 -17.52 -4.19 -10.00
C ASN A 71 -16.17 -4.86 -10.24
N LYS A 72 -15.69 -4.82 -11.48
CA LYS A 72 -14.30 -5.17 -11.78
C LYS A 72 -13.38 -4.01 -11.42
N PHE A 73 -12.29 -4.27 -10.69
CA PHE A 73 -11.33 -3.23 -10.31
C PHE A 73 -10.34 -2.97 -11.45
N GLN A 74 -10.36 -1.75 -11.97
CA GLN A 74 -9.37 -1.24 -12.91
C GLN A 74 -8.37 -0.37 -12.13
N ILE A 75 -7.19 -0.92 -11.88
CA ILE A 75 -6.20 -0.31 -11.01
C ILE A 75 -5.03 0.22 -11.82
N GLU A 76 -4.74 1.50 -11.65
CA GLU A 76 -3.51 2.16 -12.12
C GLU A 76 -2.69 2.59 -10.91
N SER A 77 -1.36 2.61 -11.06
CA SER A 77 -0.46 2.96 -9.97
C SER A 77 0.55 4.03 -10.37
N SER A 78 0.78 4.96 -9.46
CA SER A 78 1.90 5.89 -9.50
C SER A 78 2.74 5.65 -8.26
N THR A 79 3.74 4.75 -8.38
CA THR A 79 4.54 4.30 -7.24
C THR A 79 6.02 4.54 -7.48
N TYR A 80 6.72 5.02 -6.45
CA TYR A 80 8.16 5.22 -6.45
C TYR A 80 8.74 4.83 -5.09
N GLY A 81 9.87 4.12 -5.05
CA GLY A 81 10.53 3.71 -3.81
C GLY A 81 10.89 4.94 -2.95
N GLY A 82 10.54 4.92 -1.66
CA GLY A 82 10.85 6.01 -0.72
C GLY A 82 10.23 7.37 -1.04
N ALA A 83 9.20 7.43 -1.90
CA ALA A 83 8.62 8.70 -2.33
C ALA A 83 7.77 9.34 -1.24
N THR A 84 8.12 10.57 -0.82
CA THR A 84 7.25 11.43 -0.01
C THR A 84 6.08 11.96 -0.85
N PHE A 85 5.05 12.50 -0.22
CA PHE A 85 3.95 13.17 -0.94
C PHE A 85 4.44 14.37 -1.78
N LYS A 86 5.49 15.06 -1.35
CA LYS A 86 6.16 16.11 -2.14
C LYS A 86 6.80 15.53 -3.40
N THR A 87 7.48 14.38 -3.28
CA THR A 87 8.04 13.67 -4.43
C THR A 87 6.94 13.35 -5.44
N HIS A 88 5.83 12.77 -5.01
CA HIS A 88 4.67 12.48 -5.87
C HIS A 88 4.12 13.73 -6.53
N TRP A 89 3.95 14.83 -5.77
CA TRP A 89 3.50 16.11 -6.31
C TRP A 89 4.45 16.69 -7.36
N SER A 90 5.75 16.47 -7.23
CA SER A 90 6.75 16.91 -8.22
C SER A 90 6.70 16.13 -9.53
N LYS A 91 6.21 14.87 -9.52
CA LYS A 91 6.16 14.01 -10.70
C LYS A 91 5.01 14.39 -11.64
N LYS A 92 5.34 14.74 -12.89
CA LYS A 92 4.35 15.06 -13.93
C LYS A 92 3.33 13.93 -14.10
N ARG A 93 3.79 12.66 -14.15
CA ARG A 93 2.91 11.49 -14.29
C ARG A 93 1.87 11.41 -13.18
N THR A 94 2.26 11.58 -11.90
CA THR A 94 1.32 11.54 -10.78
C THR A 94 0.24 12.60 -10.93
N ARG A 95 0.62 13.85 -11.24
CA ARG A 95 -0.36 14.93 -11.45
C ARG A 95 -1.28 14.69 -12.65
N GLN A 96 -0.76 14.13 -13.74
CA GLN A 96 -1.57 13.77 -14.91
C GLN A 96 -2.60 12.68 -14.55
N LEU A 97 -2.20 11.63 -13.83
CA LEU A 97 -3.11 10.59 -13.38
C LEU A 97 -4.17 11.15 -12.43
N LEU A 98 -3.79 11.98 -11.45
CA LEU A 98 -4.76 12.61 -10.54
C LEU A 98 -5.79 13.48 -11.29
N ALA A 99 -5.43 14.05 -12.43
CA ALA A 99 -6.32 14.87 -13.25
C ALA A 99 -7.25 14.07 -14.20
N THR A 100 -7.06 12.75 -14.30
CA THR A 100 -7.82 11.92 -15.27
C THR A 100 -9.25 11.59 -14.79
N GLY A 101 -9.49 11.58 -13.49
CA GLY A 101 -10.75 11.15 -12.88
C GLY A 101 -10.72 9.66 -12.55
N TRP A 102 -11.04 9.36 -11.28
CA TRP A 102 -11.04 8.01 -10.70
C TRP A 102 -12.22 7.89 -9.76
N ASP A 103 -12.78 6.69 -9.61
CA ASP A 103 -13.76 6.45 -8.56
C ASP A 103 -13.12 6.53 -7.17
N ASP A 104 -11.92 5.97 -7.02
CA ASP A 104 -11.15 6.01 -5.79
C ASP A 104 -9.68 6.36 -6.03
N VAL A 105 -9.11 7.15 -5.11
CA VAL A 105 -7.68 7.45 -5.10
C VAL A 105 -7.10 7.06 -3.75
N ILE A 106 -6.18 6.10 -3.75
CA ILE A 106 -5.53 5.60 -2.54
C ILE A 106 -4.19 6.30 -2.38
N LEU A 107 -4.01 7.01 -1.27
CA LEU A 107 -2.79 7.73 -0.94
C LEU A 107 -2.02 6.96 0.13
N GLN A 108 -0.94 6.30 -0.25
CA GLN A 108 -0.03 5.58 0.66
C GLN A 108 1.24 6.43 0.82
N PRO A 109 1.45 7.02 2.01
CA PRO A 109 2.60 7.88 2.26
C PRO A 109 3.91 7.10 2.37
N GLU A 110 5.03 7.82 2.35
CA GLU A 110 6.34 7.28 2.72
C GLU A 110 6.28 6.69 4.13
N SER A 111 6.96 5.54 4.34
CA SER A 111 6.78 4.69 5.51
C SER A 111 7.32 5.28 6.81
N GLY A 112 8.36 6.09 6.72
CA GLY A 112 9.02 6.74 7.86
C GLY A 112 8.71 8.24 7.98
N ALA A 113 7.78 8.77 7.20
CA ALA A 113 7.52 10.22 7.13
C ALA A 113 7.33 10.87 8.52
N GLN A 114 6.79 10.13 9.49
CA GLN A 114 6.49 10.64 10.82
C GLN A 114 7.71 10.68 11.76
N THR A 115 8.82 10.05 11.39
CA THR A 115 10.01 9.91 12.25
C THR A 115 11.06 11.00 12.04
N TRP A 116 10.88 11.87 11.05
CA TRP A 116 11.81 12.95 10.73
C TRP A 116 11.10 14.22 10.26
N GLN A 117 11.67 15.39 10.58
CA GLN A 117 11.00 16.69 10.40
C GLN A 117 10.57 16.95 8.96
N GLN A 118 11.47 16.77 7.98
CA GLN A 118 11.14 17.02 6.58
C GLN A 118 10.06 16.07 6.05
N GLY A 119 10.04 14.81 6.53
CA GLY A 119 8.98 13.84 6.20
C GLY A 119 7.62 14.29 6.69
N ASN A 120 7.54 14.78 7.92
CA ASN A 120 6.33 15.36 8.50
C ASN A 120 5.86 16.58 7.70
N ASP A 121 6.77 17.50 7.38
CA ASP A 121 6.47 18.71 6.61
C ASP A 121 5.95 18.35 5.21
N ASP A 122 6.59 17.40 4.53
CA ASP A 122 6.18 16.91 3.22
C ASP A 122 4.81 16.22 3.28
N PHE A 123 4.58 15.41 4.32
CA PHE A 123 3.31 14.70 4.53
C PHE A 123 2.15 15.68 4.74
N LEU A 124 2.28 16.62 5.67
CA LEU A 124 1.23 17.58 6.01
C LEU A 124 1.03 18.67 4.96
N SER A 125 2.08 19.06 4.21
CA SER A 125 1.99 20.11 3.20
C SER A 125 1.49 19.61 1.85
N PHE A 126 1.83 18.38 1.48
CA PHE A 126 1.53 17.84 0.15
C PHE A 126 0.41 16.80 0.14
N GLY A 127 0.10 16.17 1.26
CA GLY A 127 -1.07 15.30 1.40
C GLY A 127 -2.37 15.99 1.01
N PRO A 128 -2.70 17.17 1.56
CA PRO A 128 -3.89 17.92 1.17
C PRO A 128 -3.90 18.32 -0.31
N LYS A 129 -2.74 18.60 -0.93
CA LYS A 129 -2.65 18.94 -2.37
C LYS A 129 -2.99 17.74 -3.26
N LEU A 130 -2.48 16.55 -2.91
CA LEU A 130 -2.81 15.31 -3.64
C LEU A 130 -4.29 14.96 -3.48
N ALA A 131 -4.83 15.09 -2.27
CA ALA A 131 -6.23 14.86 -1.98
C ALA A 131 -7.14 15.84 -2.76
N ALA A 132 -6.85 17.12 -2.73
CA ALA A 132 -7.60 18.14 -3.46
C ALA A 132 -7.54 17.90 -4.98
N ALA A 133 -6.38 17.52 -5.53
CA ALA A 133 -6.28 17.19 -6.94
C ALA A 133 -7.15 15.99 -7.33
N ALA A 134 -7.23 14.95 -6.48
CA ALA A 134 -8.12 13.81 -6.68
C ALA A 134 -9.61 14.25 -6.62
N GLN A 135 -9.99 15.05 -5.63
CA GLN A 135 -11.36 15.53 -5.45
C GLN A 135 -11.82 16.43 -6.61
N LEU A 136 -10.95 17.28 -7.14
CA LEU A 136 -11.24 18.12 -8.29
C LEU A 136 -11.57 17.32 -9.56
N SER A 137 -11.09 16.08 -9.65
CA SER A 137 -11.37 15.14 -10.73
C SER A 137 -12.48 14.13 -10.38
N SER A 138 -13.29 14.43 -9.37
CA SER A 138 -14.36 13.57 -8.85
C SER A 138 -13.92 12.27 -8.18
N GLY A 139 -12.62 12.10 -7.93
CA GLY A 139 -12.07 10.95 -7.20
C GLY A 139 -12.35 11.05 -5.71
N ARG A 140 -12.52 9.90 -5.06
CA ARG A 140 -12.62 9.80 -3.60
C ARG A 140 -11.25 9.45 -3.01
N PRO A 141 -10.50 10.42 -2.48
CA PRO A 141 -9.20 10.13 -1.86
C PRO A 141 -9.37 9.44 -0.51
N ARG A 142 -8.54 8.42 -0.27
CA ARG A 142 -8.41 7.71 0.99
C ARG A 142 -6.95 7.60 1.41
N LEU A 143 -6.69 7.82 2.68
CA LEU A 143 -5.36 7.80 3.26
C LEU A 143 -5.06 6.43 3.88
N VAL A 144 -4.00 5.77 3.45
CA VAL A 144 -3.54 4.52 4.06
C VAL A 144 -2.84 4.81 5.37
N VAL A 145 -3.38 4.32 6.47
CA VAL A 145 -2.68 4.27 7.76
C VAL A 145 -1.84 2.99 7.77
N GLY A 146 -0.57 3.12 7.42
CA GLY A 146 0.36 2.00 7.27
C GLY A 146 0.89 1.48 8.61
N TRP A 147 1.72 0.45 8.54
CA TRP A 147 2.36 -0.18 9.70
C TRP A 147 3.67 0.52 10.05
N PRO A 148 4.06 0.53 11.35
CA PRO A 148 5.38 1.01 11.75
C PRO A 148 6.46 0.04 11.29
N TYR A 149 7.70 0.47 11.31
CA TYR A 149 8.83 -0.44 11.19
C TYR A 149 8.80 -1.48 12.32
N ASP A 150 9.35 -2.67 12.10
CA ASP A 150 9.61 -3.59 13.19
C ASP A 150 11.06 -3.45 13.71
N SER A 151 11.39 -4.21 14.78
CA SER A 151 12.68 -4.11 15.47
C SER A 151 13.88 -4.25 14.53
N LYS A 152 13.75 -5.05 13.48
CA LYS A 152 14.82 -5.33 12.54
C LYS A 152 15.23 -4.09 11.71
N ALA A 153 14.28 -3.24 11.37
CA ALA A 153 14.57 -1.98 10.67
C ALA A 153 15.16 -0.92 11.61
N TYR A 154 14.86 -0.98 12.92
CA TYR A 154 15.43 -0.05 13.90
C TYR A 154 16.88 -0.37 14.30
N GLU A 155 17.37 -1.54 13.92
CA GLU A 155 18.79 -1.93 14.09
C GLU A 155 19.68 -1.31 13.00
N GLU A 156 19.11 -0.79 11.92
CA GLU A 156 19.84 -0.03 10.90
C GLU A 156 20.07 1.42 11.39
N GLU A 157 21.27 1.96 11.15
CA GLU A 157 21.76 3.23 11.71
C GLU A 157 20.79 4.41 11.51
N ASP A 158 20.04 4.45 10.43
CA ASP A 158 19.16 5.57 10.09
C ASP A 158 17.91 5.67 10.99
N TYR A 159 17.50 4.57 11.62
CA TYR A 159 16.31 4.53 12.48
C TYR A 159 16.66 4.51 13.97
N ALA A 160 17.80 3.92 14.34
CA ALA A 160 18.30 3.95 15.70
C ALA A 160 18.59 5.39 16.16
N ALA A 161 19.02 6.26 15.24
CA ALA A 161 19.28 7.68 15.51
C ALA A 161 18.00 8.48 15.83
N ALA A 162 16.83 8.02 15.46
CA ALA A 162 15.56 8.71 15.74
C ALA A 162 15.06 8.52 17.18
N GLY A 163 15.62 7.55 17.93
CA GLY A 163 15.25 7.28 19.34
C GLY A 163 13.83 6.72 19.53
N PHE A 164 13.16 6.32 18.45
CA PHE A 164 11.80 5.79 18.49
C PHE A 164 11.83 4.26 18.52
N GLY A 165 11.01 3.68 19.40
CA GLY A 165 10.62 2.27 19.31
C GLY A 165 9.41 2.09 18.39
N ARG A 166 9.07 0.83 18.15
CA ARG A 166 7.92 0.46 17.30
C ARG A 166 6.60 1.06 17.77
N SER A 167 6.37 1.10 19.08
CA SER A 167 5.13 1.62 19.68
C SER A 167 5.00 3.12 19.48
N GLU A 168 6.06 3.86 19.66
CA GLU A 168 6.12 5.30 19.45
C GLU A 168 5.90 5.64 17.97
N HIS A 169 6.54 4.90 17.06
CA HIS A 169 6.31 5.07 15.63
C HIS A 169 4.84 4.80 15.24
N LEU A 170 4.22 3.72 15.76
CA LEU A 170 2.81 3.47 15.54
C LEU A 170 1.90 4.59 16.04
N GLN A 171 2.24 5.15 17.19
CA GLN A 171 1.49 6.28 17.77
C GLN A 171 1.60 7.52 16.88
N LEU A 172 2.82 7.88 16.45
CA LEU A 172 3.06 8.99 15.52
C LEU A 172 2.29 8.79 14.19
N ILE A 173 2.31 7.57 13.62
CA ILE A 173 1.53 7.25 12.42
C ILE A 173 0.05 7.57 12.67
N LYS A 174 -0.54 7.05 13.74
CA LYS A 174 -1.96 7.25 14.05
C LYS A 174 -2.32 8.73 14.21
N GLU A 175 -1.54 9.48 14.96
CA GLU A 175 -1.78 10.91 15.23
C GLU A 175 -1.66 11.75 13.96
N MET A 176 -0.58 11.58 13.21
CA MET A 176 -0.33 12.37 12.01
C MET A 176 -1.32 12.06 10.89
N HIS A 177 -1.70 10.79 10.73
CA HIS A 177 -2.72 10.40 9.75
C HIS A 177 -4.11 10.88 10.16
N ALA A 178 -4.45 10.87 11.46
CA ALA A 178 -5.69 11.43 11.94
C ALA A 178 -5.76 12.95 11.69
N LYS A 179 -4.65 13.65 11.93
CA LYS A 179 -4.54 15.08 11.64
C LYS A 179 -4.74 15.37 10.15
N LEU A 180 -3.96 14.72 9.27
CA LEU A 180 -4.09 14.93 7.83
C LEU A 180 -5.50 14.59 7.32
N ALA A 181 -6.08 13.49 7.79
CA ALA A 181 -7.43 13.08 7.38
C ALA A 181 -8.49 14.11 7.81
N SER A 182 -8.38 14.66 9.02
CA SER A 182 -9.26 15.73 9.50
C SER A 182 -9.09 17.00 8.67
N ASP A 183 -7.84 17.43 8.43
CA ASP A 183 -7.53 18.68 7.72
C ASP A 183 -7.97 18.65 6.24
N ALA A 184 -7.94 17.47 5.60
CA ALA A 184 -8.24 17.28 4.19
C ALA A 184 -9.56 16.53 3.92
N ASN A 185 -10.34 16.23 4.95
CA ASN A 185 -11.61 15.48 4.90
C ASN A 185 -11.45 14.15 4.14
N LEU A 186 -10.60 13.25 4.67
CA LEU A 186 -10.26 11.97 4.05
C LEU A 186 -10.75 10.80 4.90
N ASP A 187 -11.34 9.82 4.24
CA ASP A 187 -11.46 8.48 4.80
C ASP A 187 -10.07 7.85 4.97
N ARG A 188 -9.92 6.99 5.96
CA ARG A 188 -8.67 6.29 6.25
C ARG A 188 -8.82 4.79 6.05
N ILE A 189 -7.80 4.14 5.51
CA ILE A 189 -7.70 2.68 5.38
C ILE A 189 -6.86 2.15 6.53
N ASN A 190 -7.46 1.38 7.43
CA ASN A 190 -6.84 0.93 8.69
C ASN A 190 -5.92 -0.29 8.50
N VAL A 191 -4.87 -0.15 7.70
CA VAL A 191 -3.88 -1.23 7.53
C VAL A 191 -3.11 -1.47 8.82
N ALA A 192 -2.73 -0.41 9.54
CA ALA A 192 -2.00 -0.53 10.81
C ALA A 192 -2.77 -1.37 11.85
N GLY A 193 -4.07 -1.16 11.97
CA GLY A 193 -4.90 -1.94 12.90
C GLY A 193 -4.93 -3.43 12.56
N ALA A 194 -5.14 -3.76 11.28
CA ALA A 194 -5.11 -5.14 10.80
C ALA A 194 -3.73 -5.77 10.98
N TRP A 195 -2.66 -5.00 10.74
CA TRP A 195 -1.28 -5.44 10.91
C TRP A 195 -0.96 -5.79 12.36
N GLU A 196 -1.32 -4.91 13.30
CA GLU A 196 -1.14 -5.19 14.73
C GLU A 196 -1.97 -6.39 15.18
N ARG A 197 -3.20 -6.51 14.70
CA ARG A 197 -4.05 -7.66 15.01
C ARG A 197 -3.42 -8.96 14.51
N ALA A 198 -2.98 -9.03 13.26
CA ALA A 198 -2.33 -10.19 12.68
C ALA A 198 -1.04 -10.56 13.45
N ARG A 199 -0.17 -9.57 13.72
CA ARG A 199 1.08 -9.76 14.45
C ARG A 199 0.89 -10.32 15.86
N LEU A 200 -0.14 -9.85 16.57
CA LEU A 200 -0.41 -10.28 17.95
C LEU A 200 -1.11 -11.63 18.01
N SER A 201 -2.04 -11.91 17.10
CA SER A 201 -2.82 -13.15 17.10
C SER A 201 -2.12 -14.30 16.40
N ASN A 202 -1.22 -14.02 15.44
CA ASN A 202 -0.55 -15.01 14.62
C ASN A 202 0.94 -14.65 14.46
N PRO A 203 1.74 -14.67 15.53
CA PRO A 203 3.13 -14.19 15.53
C PRO A 203 4.08 -15.03 14.65
N SER A 204 3.66 -16.20 14.20
CA SER A 204 4.40 -17.04 13.26
C SER A 204 4.31 -16.55 11.82
N ILE A 205 3.30 -15.74 11.48
CA ILE A 205 3.16 -15.16 10.14
C ILE A 205 4.11 -13.96 10.03
N GLN A 206 5.16 -14.12 9.24
CA GLN A 206 6.11 -13.04 8.99
C GLN A 206 5.49 -12.04 8.01
N LEU A 207 5.22 -10.81 8.46
CA LEU A 207 4.58 -9.77 7.65
C LEU A 207 5.58 -8.86 6.92
N THR A 208 6.82 -8.72 7.42
CA THR A 208 7.90 -7.96 6.78
C THR A 208 9.10 -8.85 6.48
N SER A 209 9.87 -8.52 5.43
CA SER A 209 11.12 -9.22 5.08
C SER A 209 12.34 -8.63 5.79
N ASP A 210 12.36 -7.31 5.93
CA ASP A 210 13.48 -6.50 6.43
C ASP A 210 13.07 -5.53 7.55
N GLY A 211 11.86 -5.68 8.08
CA GLY A 211 11.30 -4.78 9.08
C GLY A 211 10.50 -3.60 8.50
N ASN A 212 10.57 -3.38 7.18
CA ASN A 212 9.87 -2.32 6.46
C ASN A 212 8.99 -2.88 5.33
N HIS A 213 9.59 -3.60 4.41
CA HIS A 213 8.92 -4.09 3.21
C HIS A 213 8.08 -5.33 3.49
N PRO A 214 6.85 -5.40 2.95
CA PRO A 214 5.96 -6.52 3.21
C PRO A 214 6.45 -7.80 2.52
N THR A 215 6.28 -8.95 3.18
CA THR A 215 6.29 -10.26 2.55
C THR A 215 5.04 -10.44 1.69
N VAL A 216 4.87 -11.59 1.04
CA VAL A 216 3.61 -11.96 0.37
C VAL A 216 2.43 -11.89 1.34
N ALA A 217 2.59 -12.39 2.58
CA ALA A 217 1.58 -12.31 3.63
C ALA A 217 1.23 -10.87 4.01
N GLY A 218 2.25 -10.01 4.16
CA GLY A 218 2.04 -8.59 4.46
C GLY A 218 1.36 -7.84 3.33
N SER A 219 1.74 -8.08 2.06
CA SER A 219 1.08 -7.48 0.89
C SER A 219 -0.38 -7.96 0.75
N TYR A 220 -0.65 -9.23 1.04
CA TYR A 220 -2.01 -9.77 1.04
C TYR A 220 -2.87 -9.12 2.13
N LEU A 221 -2.35 -8.99 3.35
CA LEU A 221 -3.04 -8.28 4.44
C LEU A 221 -3.35 -6.83 4.07
N TYR A 222 -2.40 -6.14 3.45
CA TYR A 222 -2.59 -4.76 2.98
C TYR A 222 -3.70 -4.71 1.92
N ALA A 223 -3.67 -5.57 0.90
CA ALA A 223 -4.68 -5.64 -0.14
C ALA A 223 -6.07 -5.97 0.43
N LEU A 224 -6.18 -6.90 1.39
CA LEU A 224 -7.42 -7.20 2.10
C LEU A 224 -8.00 -5.98 2.83
N ALA A 225 -7.16 -5.22 3.55
CA ALA A 225 -7.61 -4.02 4.27
C ALA A 225 -8.09 -2.93 3.29
N VAL A 226 -7.42 -2.77 2.14
CA VAL A 226 -7.89 -1.87 1.08
C VAL A 226 -9.24 -2.36 0.53
N TYR A 227 -9.36 -3.64 0.21
CA TYR A 227 -10.60 -4.22 -0.30
C TYR A 227 -11.77 -4.03 0.69
N ALA A 228 -11.55 -4.32 1.97
CA ALA A 228 -12.55 -4.13 3.03
C ALA A 228 -13.09 -2.69 3.06
N GLN A 229 -12.21 -1.70 2.92
CA GLN A 229 -12.62 -0.28 2.89
C GLN A 229 -13.37 0.07 1.60
N LEU A 230 -12.93 -0.45 0.44
CA LEU A 230 -13.56 -0.15 -0.85
C LEU A 230 -14.92 -0.84 -1.02
N SER A 231 -15.04 -2.10 -0.59
CA SER A 231 -16.28 -2.87 -0.69
C SER A 231 -17.31 -2.53 0.38
N ASN A 232 -16.86 -1.87 1.45
CA ASN A 232 -17.64 -1.66 2.67
C ASN A 232 -18.20 -2.97 3.26
N GLY A 233 -17.51 -4.10 3.05
CA GLY A 233 -17.92 -5.44 3.47
C GLY A 233 -16.80 -6.23 4.15
N PRO A 234 -17.12 -7.37 4.78
CA PRO A 234 -16.13 -8.26 5.35
C PRO A 234 -15.27 -8.89 4.24
N VAL A 235 -14.12 -9.44 4.62
CA VAL A 235 -13.22 -10.16 3.70
C VAL A 235 -13.30 -11.69 3.86
N ALA A 236 -14.18 -12.18 4.74
CA ALA A 236 -14.33 -13.62 4.99
C ALA A 236 -14.68 -14.44 3.73
N GLN A 237 -15.41 -13.83 2.77
CA GLN A 237 -15.79 -14.47 1.51
C GLN A 237 -14.68 -14.52 0.45
N VAL A 238 -13.55 -13.86 0.69
CA VAL A 238 -12.41 -13.89 -0.24
C VAL A 238 -11.83 -15.30 -0.30
N THR A 239 -11.79 -15.88 -1.48
CA THR A 239 -11.23 -17.23 -1.71
C THR A 239 -9.84 -17.21 -2.34
N TYR A 240 -9.41 -16.08 -2.89
CA TYR A 240 -8.05 -15.91 -3.41
C TYR A 240 -7.00 -16.06 -2.30
N VAL A 241 -5.99 -16.86 -2.57
CA VAL A 241 -4.79 -17.02 -1.76
C VAL A 241 -3.58 -16.85 -2.70
N PRO A 242 -2.67 -15.91 -2.42
CA PRO A 242 -1.51 -15.72 -3.28
C PRO A 242 -0.54 -16.90 -3.18
N ASP A 243 0.21 -17.15 -4.25
CA ASP A 243 1.27 -18.15 -4.25
C ASP A 243 2.28 -17.91 -3.11
N GLY A 244 2.66 -18.97 -2.43
CA GLY A 244 3.59 -18.91 -1.29
C GLY A 244 2.95 -18.58 0.06
N LEU A 245 1.61 -18.41 0.13
CA LEU A 245 0.87 -18.28 1.38
C LEU A 245 0.02 -19.53 1.61
N SER A 246 0.00 -20.06 2.84
CA SER A 246 -0.88 -21.19 3.18
C SER A 246 -2.35 -20.73 3.32
N ASP A 247 -3.31 -21.65 3.10
CA ASP A 247 -4.73 -21.39 3.32
C ASP A 247 -5.04 -20.97 4.76
N ASN A 248 -4.34 -21.58 5.71
CA ASN A 248 -4.50 -21.27 7.14
C ASN A 248 -4.02 -19.85 7.46
N ASP A 249 -2.85 -19.45 6.94
CA ASP A 249 -2.33 -18.08 7.11
C ASP A 249 -3.24 -17.07 6.41
N ALA A 250 -3.68 -17.37 5.19
CA ALA A 250 -4.61 -16.50 4.46
C ALA A 250 -5.93 -16.31 5.23
N LYS A 251 -6.46 -17.38 5.83
CA LYS A 251 -7.65 -17.31 6.70
C LYS A 251 -7.39 -16.43 7.92
N ALA A 252 -6.26 -16.63 8.61
CA ALA A 252 -5.90 -15.83 9.78
C ALA A 252 -5.75 -14.34 9.45
N LEU A 253 -5.21 -14.00 8.27
CA LEU A 253 -5.10 -12.62 7.82
C LEU A 253 -6.45 -12.00 7.47
N ARG A 254 -7.39 -12.75 6.89
CA ARG A 254 -8.77 -12.28 6.69
C ARG A 254 -9.46 -11.99 8.02
N GLU A 255 -9.35 -12.89 8.98
CA GLU A 255 -9.89 -12.72 10.34
C GLU A 255 -9.29 -11.47 11.04
N ALA A 256 -7.99 -11.22 10.84
CA ALA A 256 -7.34 -10.03 11.40
C ALA A 256 -7.90 -8.73 10.80
N VAL A 257 -8.21 -8.70 9.50
CA VAL A 257 -8.83 -7.54 8.85
C VAL A 257 -10.27 -7.34 9.33
N ASP A 258 -11.06 -8.40 9.40
CA ASP A 258 -12.47 -8.31 9.82
C ASP A 258 -12.62 -7.96 11.32
N ALA A 259 -11.60 -8.21 12.14
CA ALA A 259 -11.60 -7.91 13.58
C ALA A 259 -11.31 -6.44 13.92
N VAL A 260 -10.92 -5.61 12.96
CA VAL A 260 -10.57 -4.21 13.23
C VAL A 260 -11.59 -3.23 12.66
N PRO A 261 -11.86 -2.11 13.36
CA PRO A 261 -12.81 -1.12 12.88
C PRO A 261 -12.25 -0.39 11.64
N ARG A 262 -13.13 -0.02 10.72
CA ARG A 262 -12.81 0.94 9.67
C ARG A 262 -12.69 2.33 10.26
N LEU A 263 -11.75 3.09 9.74
CA LEU A 263 -11.54 4.48 10.15
C LEU A 263 -12.28 5.38 9.13
N LEU A 264 -13.31 6.04 9.57
CA LEU A 264 -14.03 7.08 8.80
C LEU A 264 -13.31 8.42 8.93
#